data_e6161311e605a14ae24fd11942ae71fc
#
_entry.id   e6161311e605a14ae24fd11942ae71fc
#
_cell.length_a   1.000
_cell.length_b   1.000
_cell.length_c   1.000
_cell.angle_alpha   90.00
_cell.angle_beta   90.00
_cell.angle_gamma   90.00
#
_symmetry.space_group_name_H-M   'P 1'
#
loop_
_entity.id
_entity.type
_entity.pdbx_description
1 polymer ?
#
loop_
_entity_poly.entity_id
_entity_poly.type
_entity_poly.pdbx_seq_one_letter_code
_entity_poly.pdbx_strand_id
1 'polypeptide(L)'
;ISIQTRTRLKRLYMITSEIIEVNGAYVSILSGKNLGLKKGAMFEVSSKNRTKTYKGRTISLPGKTRGLLRITEVGPDASQARIVRKWRPIRTGHRAYELKYPAEVADIQFTYLENTKYQLGGKFWISPSSRFSGSFNILLGSIQDSRENRNNFIGIGFDLRYTIFSRFGITSSTSLTLPALFPFRRDDADHFVSSIFSDPSINGNLAIQINSKMDIVFSINHIYTTLHGPWQWRRDTGEKDDEGKKITETEPALWIAAEPVFHKDGTYFSVSIRFLRF
;
A
#
# COMPACT_ATOMS: atom_id res chain seq x y z
N ILE A 1 7.68 28.05 14.64
CA ILE A 1 6.34 27.47 14.95
C ILE A 1 6.52 25.97 15.01
N SER A 2 6.25 25.35 16.19
CA SER A 2 6.45 23.92 16.38
C SER A 2 5.52 23.11 15.48
N ILE A 3 5.93 21.91 15.09
CA ILE A 3 5.13 20.95 14.28
C ILE A 3 3.75 20.72 14.94
N GLN A 4 3.70 20.67 16.29
CA GLN A 4 2.47 20.51 17.05
C GLN A 4 1.50 21.70 16.89
N THR A 5 2.01 22.94 16.89
CA THR A 5 1.19 24.15 16.69
C THR A 5 0.64 24.18 15.27
N ARG A 6 1.46 23.81 14.28
CA ARG A 6 1.03 23.72 12.86
C ARG A 6 -0.05 22.65 12.66
N THR A 7 0.07 21.52 13.35
CA THR A 7 -0.90 20.43 13.31
C THR A 7 -2.22 20.83 14.00
N ARG A 8 -2.15 21.53 15.12
CA ARG A 8 -3.35 22.05 15.83
C ARG A 8 -4.07 23.11 15.01
N LEU A 9 -3.33 24.08 14.43
CA LEU A 9 -3.90 25.09 13.55
C LEU A 9 -4.57 24.46 12.31
N LYS A 10 -3.93 23.50 11.67
CA LYS A 10 -4.56 22.76 10.57
C LYS A 10 -5.82 22.01 10.99
N ARG A 11 -5.97 21.61 12.24
CA ARG A 11 -7.21 21.00 12.75
C ARG A 11 -8.38 21.98 12.84
N LEU A 12 -8.15 23.24 13.07
CA LEU A 12 -9.18 24.26 13.16
C LEU A 12 -9.76 24.66 11.80
N TYR A 13 -9.03 24.43 10.69
CA TYR A 13 -9.41 24.85 9.34
C TYR A 13 -9.73 23.68 8.40
N MET A 14 -10.36 22.61 8.93
CA MET A 14 -10.88 21.54 8.05
C MET A 14 -12.07 22.03 7.24
N ILE A 15 -11.96 21.91 5.92
CA ILE A 15 -13.07 22.20 5.05
C ILE A 15 -14.13 21.11 5.25
N THR A 16 -15.35 21.56 5.62
CA THR A 16 -16.52 20.71 5.65
C THR A 16 -17.45 21.17 4.54
N SER A 17 -17.94 20.25 3.75
CA SER A 17 -18.79 20.54 2.60
C SER A 17 -20.03 19.66 2.59
N GLU A 18 -21.01 20.02 1.78
CA GLU A 18 -22.18 19.20 1.50
C GLU A 18 -22.13 18.73 0.03
N ILE A 19 -22.59 17.50 -0.21
CA ILE A 19 -22.75 16.97 -1.57
C ILE A 19 -24.05 17.54 -2.13
N ILE A 20 -23.93 18.32 -3.19
CA ILE A 20 -25.09 18.97 -3.86
C ILE A 20 -25.59 18.15 -5.05
N GLU A 21 -24.73 17.34 -5.65
CA GLU A 21 -25.08 16.51 -6.81
C GLU A 21 -24.27 15.22 -6.83
N VAL A 22 -24.86 14.13 -7.35
CA VAL A 22 -24.18 12.86 -7.58
C VAL A 22 -24.45 12.38 -9.01
N ASN A 23 -23.42 12.32 -9.82
CA ASN A 23 -23.50 11.89 -11.21
C ASN A 23 -22.50 10.77 -11.50
N GLY A 24 -22.95 9.52 -11.40
CA GLY A 24 -22.14 8.34 -11.62
C GLY A 24 -20.94 8.23 -10.68
N ALA A 25 -19.73 8.41 -11.23
CA ALA A 25 -18.47 8.38 -10.49
C ALA A 25 -18.03 9.77 -9.97
N TYR A 26 -18.82 10.81 -10.24
CA TYR A 26 -18.50 12.17 -9.86
C TYR A 26 -19.56 12.71 -8.92
N VAL A 27 -19.15 13.66 -8.10
CA VAL A 27 -20.03 14.41 -7.20
C VAL A 27 -19.63 15.87 -7.23
N SER A 28 -20.61 16.75 -7.05
CA SER A 28 -20.37 18.17 -6.82
C SER A 28 -20.51 18.46 -5.33
N ILE A 29 -19.55 19.21 -4.77
CA ILE A 29 -19.54 19.63 -3.36
C ILE A 29 -19.63 21.14 -3.26
N LEU A 30 -20.31 21.62 -2.21
CA LEU A 30 -20.51 23.04 -1.95
C LEU A 30 -19.30 23.63 -1.22
N SER A 31 -18.14 23.58 -1.87
CA SER A 31 -16.89 24.22 -1.41
C SER A 31 -16.00 24.45 -2.62
N GLY A 32 -15.36 25.60 -2.66
CA GLY A 32 -14.54 26.03 -3.78
C GLY A 32 -13.24 26.73 -3.36
N LYS A 33 -12.67 27.45 -4.30
CA LYS A 33 -11.42 28.19 -4.12
C LYS A 33 -11.49 29.22 -2.98
N ASN A 34 -12.68 29.83 -2.78
CA ASN A 34 -12.91 30.81 -1.73
C ASN A 34 -12.68 30.26 -0.32
N LEU A 35 -12.86 28.96 -0.12
CA LEU A 35 -12.56 28.24 1.13
C LEU A 35 -11.16 27.65 1.18
N GLY A 36 -10.30 27.98 0.20
CA GLY A 36 -8.94 27.46 0.12
C GLY A 36 -8.83 26.03 -0.41
N LEU A 37 -9.90 25.49 -1.02
CA LEU A 37 -9.88 24.14 -1.58
C LEU A 37 -8.89 24.05 -2.74
N LYS A 38 -8.17 22.92 -2.82
CA LYS A 38 -7.19 22.65 -3.87
C LYS A 38 -7.55 21.39 -4.64
N LYS A 39 -7.20 21.37 -5.93
CA LYS A 39 -7.27 20.17 -6.76
C LYS A 39 -6.42 19.06 -6.14
N GLY A 40 -6.94 17.84 -6.10
CA GLY A 40 -6.28 16.69 -5.48
C GLY A 40 -6.61 16.50 -4.00
N ALA A 41 -7.25 17.47 -3.33
CA ALA A 41 -7.70 17.31 -1.95
C ALA A 41 -8.62 16.10 -1.80
N MET A 42 -8.48 15.39 -0.67
CA MET A 42 -9.26 14.20 -0.35
C MET A 42 -10.32 14.52 0.70
N PHE A 43 -11.49 13.93 0.53
CA PHE A 43 -12.62 14.08 1.46
C PHE A 43 -13.19 12.73 1.85
N GLU A 44 -13.51 12.56 3.12
CA GLU A 44 -14.34 11.46 3.60
C GLU A 44 -15.81 11.89 3.55
N VAL A 45 -16.65 11.06 2.93
CA VAL A 45 -18.10 11.29 2.89
C VAL A 45 -18.76 10.56 4.04
N SER A 46 -19.62 11.26 4.75
CA SER A 46 -20.45 10.74 5.83
C SER A 46 -21.93 11.01 5.57
N SER A 47 -22.81 10.13 6.03
CA SER A 47 -24.24 10.42 6.08
C SER A 47 -24.50 11.59 7.04
N LYS A 48 -25.67 12.21 6.94
CA LYS A 48 -26.12 13.21 7.93
C LYS A 48 -26.00 12.63 9.35
N ASN A 49 -25.71 13.50 10.31
CA ASN A 49 -25.73 13.15 11.72
C ASN A 49 -27.09 12.58 12.10
N ARG A 50 -27.10 11.63 13.00
CA ARG A 50 -28.33 11.03 13.53
C ARG A 50 -28.57 11.57 14.92
N THR A 51 -29.78 11.92 15.22
CA THR A 51 -30.20 12.27 16.58
C THR A 51 -30.72 11.03 17.32
N LYS A 52 -30.35 10.89 18.58
CA LYS A 52 -30.85 9.86 19.48
C LYS A 52 -31.17 10.49 20.83
N THR A 53 -32.35 10.22 21.35
CA THR A 53 -32.69 10.63 22.70
C THR A 53 -32.13 9.62 23.71
N TYR A 54 -31.37 10.10 24.68
CA TYR A 54 -30.81 9.31 25.75
C TYR A 54 -31.00 10.05 27.07
N LYS A 55 -31.66 9.39 28.03
CA LYS A 55 -32.01 9.97 29.34
C LYS A 55 -32.67 11.37 29.23
N GLY A 56 -33.65 11.52 28.33
CA GLY A 56 -34.38 12.77 28.10
C GLY A 56 -33.60 13.87 27.34
N ARG A 57 -32.35 13.63 26.96
CA ARG A 57 -31.53 14.58 26.16
C ARG A 57 -31.36 14.09 24.72
N THR A 58 -31.55 14.99 23.78
CA THR A 58 -31.27 14.70 22.36
C THR A 58 -29.78 14.87 22.12
N ILE A 59 -29.12 13.79 21.76
CA ILE A 59 -27.69 13.75 21.39
C ILE A 59 -27.54 13.55 19.88
N SER A 60 -26.60 14.27 19.28
CA SER A 60 -26.23 14.10 17.87
C SER A 60 -25.10 13.09 17.76
N LEU A 61 -25.37 12.01 17.05
CA LEU A 61 -24.37 10.97 16.74
C LEU A 61 -23.77 11.24 15.35
N PRO A 62 -22.47 11.00 15.14
CA PRO A 62 -21.84 11.17 13.84
C PRO A 62 -22.49 10.25 12.80
N GLY A 63 -22.53 10.71 11.57
CA GLY A 63 -23.00 9.94 10.43
C GLY A 63 -22.08 8.75 10.16
N LYS A 64 -22.60 7.75 9.42
CA LYS A 64 -21.79 6.61 8.98
C LYS A 64 -20.99 6.99 7.75
N THR A 65 -19.70 6.64 7.72
CA THR A 65 -18.82 6.82 6.55
C THR A 65 -19.39 6.09 5.32
N ARG A 66 -19.36 6.77 4.18
CA ARG A 66 -19.96 6.32 2.91
C ARG A 66 -18.92 6.07 1.83
N GLY A 67 -17.85 6.84 1.80
CA GLY A 67 -16.81 6.74 0.79
C GLY A 67 -15.76 7.82 0.89
N LEU A 68 -14.86 7.84 -0.09
CA LEU A 68 -13.80 8.83 -0.27
C LEU A 68 -13.97 9.53 -1.61
N LEU A 69 -13.70 10.81 -1.62
CA LEU A 69 -13.70 11.67 -2.80
C LEU A 69 -12.32 12.28 -2.99
N ARG A 70 -11.98 12.55 -4.24
CA ARG A 70 -10.83 13.37 -4.63
C ARG A 70 -11.29 14.51 -5.51
N ILE A 71 -10.90 15.72 -5.17
CA ILE A 71 -11.23 16.91 -5.95
C ILE A 71 -10.51 16.85 -7.30
N THR A 72 -11.30 16.94 -8.38
CA THR A 72 -10.81 16.95 -9.76
C THR A 72 -10.78 18.34 -10.35
N GLU A 73 -11.78 19.16 -10.00
CA GLU A 73 -11.91 20.54 -10.48
C GLU A 73 -12.39 21.43 -9.33
N VAL A 74 -11.86 22.65 -9.29
CA VAL A 74 -12.18 23.63 -8.25
C VAL A 74 -12.73 24.89 -8.89
N GLY A 75 -14.03 25.14 -8.68
CA GLY A 75 -14.67 26.40 -9.00
C GLY A 75 -14.58 27.41 -7.85
N PRO A 76 -15.14 28.60 -8.01
CA PRO A 76 -15.14 29.63 -6.95
C PRO A 76 -15.81 29.14 -5.66
N ASP A 77 -17.05 28.64 -5.75
CA ASP A 77 -17.92 28.30 -4.61
C ASP A 77 -18.23 26.80 -4.51
N ALA A 78 -18.13 26.07 -5.62
CA ALA A 78 -18.37 24.64 -5.70
C ALA A 78 -17.23 23.93 -6.44
N SER A 79 -17.08 22.64 -6.20
CA SER A 79 -16.03 21.84 -6.83
C SER A 79 -16.55 20.49 -7.24
N GLN A 80 -15.95 19.95 -8.31
CA GLN A 80 -16.21 18.59 -8.75
C GLN A 80 -15.19 17.64 -8.11
N ALA A 81 -15.68 16.51 -7.64
CA ALA A 81 -14.87 15.46 -7.06
C ALA A 81 -15.21 14.11 -7.69
N ARG A 82 -14.21 13.27 -7.83
CA ARG A 82 -14.36 11.87 -8.25
C ARG A 82 -14.47 10.97 -7.02
N ILE A 83 -15.41 10.02 -7.06
CA ILE A 83 -15.51 8.97 -6.04
C ILE A 83 -14.33 8.02 -6.22
N VAL A 84 -13.43 8.01 -5.23
CA VAL A 84 -12.25 7.14 -5.18
C VAL A 84 -12.62 5.77 -4.63
N ARG A 85 -13.43 5.78 -3.55
CA ARG A 85 -13.89 4.57 -2.88
C ARG A 85 -15.31 4.78 -2.39
N LYS A 86 -16.14 3.74 -2.51
CA LYS A 86 -17.54 3.78 -2.13
C LYS A 86 -17.87 2.53 -1.31
N TRP A 87 -18.26 2.72 -0.07
CA TRP A 87 -18.66 1.63 0.84
C TRP A 87 -20.18 1.51 0.93
N ARG A 88 -20.86 2.63 0.77
CA ARG A 88 -22.31 2.75 0.82
C ARG A 88 -22.77 3.81 -0.19
N PRO A 89 -24.03 3.80 -0.58
CA PRO A 89 -24.54 4.81 -1.50
C PRO A 89 -24.25 6.23 -1.01
N ILE A 90 -23.58 7.01 -1.85
CA ILE A 90 -23.39 8.46 -1.67
C ILE A 90 -24.60 9.15 -2.28
N ARG A 91 -25.15 10.14 -1.59
CA ARG A 91 -26.36 10.86 -1.99
C ARG A 91 -26.20 12.35 -1.74
N THR A 92 -26.96 13.15 -2.42
CA THR A 92 -27.12 14.59 -2.15
C THR A 92 -27.49 14.81 -0.69
N GLY A 93 -26.95 15.85 -0.09
CA GLY A 93 -27.11 16.19 1.32
C GLY A 93 -26.21 15.40 2.29
N HIS A 94 -25.36 14.48 1.81
CA HIS A 94 -24.31 13.92 2.64
C HIS A 94 -23.21 14.95 2.89
N ARG A 95 -22.51 14.83 3.99
CA ARG A 95 -21.39 15.71 4.35
C ARG A 95 -20.07 15.12 3.88
N ALA A 96 -19.20 16.01 3.41
CA ALA A 96 -17.83 15.69 3.03
C ALA A 96 -16.87 16.46 3.95
N TYR A 97 -15.91 15.76 4.55
CA TYR A 97 -14.91 16.29 5.47
C TYR A 97 -13.53 16.15 4.84
N GLU A 98 -12.80 17.25 4.75
CA GLU A 98 -11.45 17.23 4.20
C GLU A 98 -10.53 16.33 5.04
N LEU A 99 -9.80 15.46 4.37
CA LEU A 99 -8.75 14.68 4.99
C LEU A 99 -7.45 15.47 4.95
N LYS A 100 -6.86 15.75 6.11
CA LYS A 100 -5.66 16.59 6.27
C LYS A 100 -4.39 16.03 5.72
N TYR A 101 -4.35 14.73 5.67
CA TYR A 101 -3.25 14.01 5.05
C TYR A 101 -3.78 13.49 3.72
N PRO A 102 -3.06 13.73 2.61
CA PRO A 102 -3.28 12.87 1.46
C PRO A 102 -3.21 11.48 2.07
N ALA A 103 -4.30 10.73 1.96
CA ALA A 103 -4.31 9.37 2.45
C ALA A 103 -3.19 8.65 1.68
N GLU A 104 -1.99 8.70 2.23
CA GLU A 104 -0.97 7.74 1.94
C GLU A 104 -1.59 6.45 2.41
N VAL A 105 -2.24 5.77 1.47
CA VAL A 105 -2.89 4.53 1.77
C VAL A 105 -1.76 3.56 2.02
N ALA A 106 -1.42 3.40 3.29
CA ALA A 106 -0.63 2.29 3.72
C ALA A 106 -1.56 1.07 3.68
N ASP A 107 -1.20 0.06 2.92
CA ASP A 107 -1.86 -1.22 3.00
C ASP A 107 -0.88 -2.29 3.55
N ILE A 108 -1.41 -3.20 4.34
CA ILE A 108 -0.72 -4.42 4.74
C ILE A 108 -1.29 -5.53 3.88
N GLN A 109 -0.41 -6.22 3.18
CA GLN A 109 -0.79 -7.26 2.25
C GLN A 109 -0.11 -8.57 2.64
N PHE A 110 -0.90 -9.60 2.92
CA PHE A 110 -0.42 -10.96 2.99
C PHE A 110 -0.62 -11.60 1.61
N THR A 111 0.44 -12.13 1.02
CA THR A 111 0.41 -12.76 -0.32
C THR A 111 0.91 -14.19 -0.22
N TYR A 112 0.17 -15.11 -0.80
CA TYR A 112 0.58 -16.46 -1.08
C TYR A 112 0.80 -16.61 -2.59
N LEU A 113 1.99 -16.96 -2.99
CA LEU A 113 2.32 -17.31 -4.36
C LEU A 113 2.49 -18.83 -4.42
N GLU A 114 1.75 -19.45 -5.31
CA GLU A 114 1.63 -20.90 -5.47
C GLU A 114 2.95 -21.66 -5.18
N ASN A 115 2.88 -22.51 -4.14
CA ASN A 115 3.91 -23.45 -3.67
C ASN A 115 5.32 -22.90 -3.40
N THR A 116 5.55 -21.60 -3.48
CA THR A 116 6.91 -21.10 -3.49
C THR A 116 7.19 -19.97 -2.50
N LYS A 117 6.23 -19.08 -2.27
CA LYS A 117 6.49 -17.84 -1.53
C LYS A 117 5.32 -17.43 -0.65
N TYR A 118 5.60 -17.18 0.62
CA TYR A 118 4.68 -16.46 1.52
C TYR A 118 5.29 -15.09 1.81
N GLN A 119 4.49 -14.06 1.74
CA GLN A 119 4.96 -12.71 1.91
C GLN A 119 3.96 -11.87 2.70
N LEU A 120 4.46 -11.17 3.70
CA LEU A 120 3.80 -10.06 4.36
C LEU A 120 4.44 -8.78 3.87
N GLY A 121 3.66 -7.87 3.32
CA GLY A 121 4.14 -6.60 2.79
C GLY A 121 3.40 -5.42 3.37
N GLY A 122 4.13 -4.37 3.74
CA GLY A 122 3.61 -3.03 3.97
C GLY A 122 3.83 -2.20 2.71
N LYS A 123 2.77 -1.70 2.10
CA LYS A 123 2.84 -0.84 0.90
C LYS A 123 2.44 0.58 1.24
N PHE A 124 3.26 1.53 0.83
CA PHE A 124 3.02 2.96 0.98
C PHE A 124 2.78 3.58 -0.40
N TRP A 125 1.52 3.87 -0.70
CA TRP A 125 1.10 4.33 -2.00
C TRP A 125 1.24 5.85 -2.16
N ILE A 126 1.87 6.26 -3.25
CA ILE A 126 1.89 7.65 -3.71
C ILE A 126 0.72 7.86 -4.67
N SER A 127 -0.15 8.82 -4.37
CA SER A 127 -1.34 9.13 -5.19
C SER A 127 -2.24 7.93 -5.51
N PRO A 128 -2.69 7.14 -4.50
CA PRO A 128 -3.42 5.88 -4.69
C PRO A 128 -4.74 6.04 -5.43
N SER A 129 -5.30 7.26 -5.47
CA SER A 129 -6.55 7.58 -6.15
C SER A 129 -6.39 7.96 -7.62
N SER A 130 -5.15 8.12 -8.11
CA SER A 130 -4.92 8.35 -9.54
C SER A 130 -5.00 7.02 -10.31
N ARG A 131 -5.24 7.09 -11.63
CA ARG A 131 -5.17 5.89 -12.47
C ARG A 131 -3.76 5.30 -12.48
N PHE A 132 -2.75 6.17 -12.44
CA PHE A 132 -1.36 5.79 -12.32
C PHE A 132 -0.87 6.11 -10.92
N SER A 133 -0.32 5.13 -10.22
CA SER A 133 0.15 5.26 -8.84
C SER A 133 1.42 4.43 -8.64
N GLY A 134 2.31 4.92 -7.79
CA GLY A 134 3.47 4.19 -7.34
C GLY A 134 3.36 3.78 -5.87
N SER A 135 4.07 2.76 -5.45
CA SER A 135 4.24 2.44 -4.03
C SER A 135 5.67 2.00 -3.72
N PHE A 136 6.09 2.29 -2.51
CA PHE A 136 7.24 1.68 -1.88
C PHE A 136 6.77 0.56 -0.96
N ASN A 137 7.47 -0.55 -0.95
CA ASN A 137 7.10 -1.74 -0.21
C ASN A 137 8.22 -2.17 0.73
N ILE A 138 7.85 -2.59 1.94
CA ILE A 138 8.72 -3.34 2.85
C ILE A 138 8.15 -4.75 2.92
N LEU A 139 8.99 -5.75 2.71
CA LEU A 139 8.60 -7.14 2.51
C LEU A 139 9.29 -8.03 3.56
N LEU A 140 8.53 -8.95 4.11
CA LEU A 140 9.01 -10.03 4.98
C LEU A 140 8.39 -11.33 4.50
N GLY A 141 9.13 -12.40 4.50
CA GLY A 141 8.54 -13.66 4.05
C GLY A 141 9.49 -14.85 4.05
N SER A 142 9.03 -15.89 3.39
CA SER A 142 9.76 -17.13 3.18
C SER A 142 9.61 -17.55 1.72
N ILE A 143 10.70 -17.97 1.11
CA ILE A 143 10.80 -18.44 -0.27
C ILE A 143 11.49 -19.78 -0.33
N GLN A 144 11.04 -20.67 -1.23
CA GLN A 144 11.66 -21.97 -1.47
C GLN A 144 12.76 -21.85 -2.52
N ASP A 145 13.90 -22.49 -2.26
CA ASP A 145 15.04 -22.57 -3.19
C ASP A 145 15.00 -23.82 -4.07
N SER A 146 16.01 -23.99 -4.93
CA SER A 146 16.16 -25.14 -5.82
C SER A 146 16.38 -26.49 -5.09
N ARG A 147 16.71 -26.45 -3.81
CA ARG A 147 16.86 -27.63 -2.94
C ARG A 147 15.62 -27.92 -2.11
N GLU A 148 14.49 -27.27 -2.43
CA GLU A 148 13.20 -27.36 -1.71
C GLU A 148 13.26 -26.82 -0.26
N ASN A 149 14.36 -26.20 0.15
CA ASN A 149 14.48 -25.59 1.47
C ASN A 149 13.81 -24.22 1.50
N ARG A 150 13.19 -23.91 2.65
CA ARG A 150 12.60 -22.60 2.89
C ARG A 150 13.62 -21.65 3.47
N ASN A 151 13.76 -20.49 2.83
CA ASN A 151 14.63 -19.42 3.25
C ASN A 151 13.79 -18.21 3.64
N ASN A 152 14.03 -17.67 4.82
CA ASN A 152 13.41 -16.42 5.21
C ASN A 152 14.07 -15.27 4.46
N PHE A 153 13.31 -14.21 4.20
CA PHE A 153 13.85 -13.00 3.59
C PHE A 153 13.24 -11.75 4.20
N ILE A 154 13.98 -10.68 4.12
CA ILE A 154 13.50 -9.31 4.22
C ILE A 154 13.70 -8.65 2.85
N GLY A 155 12.94 -7.62 2.55
CA GLY A 155 13.09 -6.96 1.26
C GLY A 155 12.42 -5.62 1.20
N ILE A 156 12.77 -4.93 0.13
CA ILE A 156 12.15 -3.69 -0.28
C ILE A 156 11.67 -3.85 -1.72
N GLY A 157 10.72 -3.05 -2.13
CA GLY A 157 10.22 -3.12 -3.49
C GLY A 157 9.57 -1.83 -3.94
N PHE A 158 9.40 -1.75 -5.23
CA PHE A 158 8.72 -0.67 -5.92
C PHE A 158 7.62 -1.27 -6.78
N ASP A 159 6.39 -0.70 -6.69
CA ASP A 159 5.31 -1.03 -7.61
C ASP A 159 4.89 0.22 -8.37
N LEU A 160 4.69 0.05 -9.68
CA LEU A 160 3.98 1.00 -10.52
C LEU A 160 2.67 0.36 -10.93
N ARG A 161 1.54 1.00 -10.62
CA ARG A 161 0.20 0.46 -10.89
C ARG A 161 -0.59 1.37 -11.81
N TYR A 162 -1.26 0.77 -12.79
CA TYR A 162 -2.26 1.42 -13.61
C TYR A 162 -3.64 0.80 -13.33
N THR A 163 -4.58 1.61 -12.87
CA THR A 163 -5.96 1.19 -12.59
C THR A 163 -6.78 1.26 -13.89
N ILE A 164 -7.23 0.11 -14.36
CA ILE A 164 -8.03 -0.03 -15.59
C ILE A 164 -9.49 0.34 -15.28
N PHE A 165 -10.01 -0.25 -14.22
CA PHE A 165 -11.41 -0.15 -13.83
C PHE A 165 -11.56 -0.13 -12.29
N SER A 166 -12.49 0.67 -11.78
CA SER A 166 -12.83 0.67 -10.35
C SER A 166 -14.28 1.10 -10.18
N ARG A 167 -15.19 0.15 -9.97
CA ARG A 167 -16.62 0.38 -9.68
C ARG A 167 -17.19 -0.74 -8.83
N PHE A 168 -18.25 -0.45 -8.08
CA PHE A 168 -19.04 -1.44 -7.31
C PHE A 168 -18.24 -2.30 -6.34
N GLY A 169 -17.14 -1.76 -5.80
CA GLY A 169 -16.26 -2.53 -4.90
C GLY A 169 -15.29 -3.47 -5.62
N ILE A 170 -15.24 -3.44 -6.94
CA ILE A 170 -14.30 -4.22 -7.75
C ILE A 170 -13.31 -3.25 -8.40
N THR A 171 -12.03 -3.57 -8.30
CA THR A 171 -10.95 -2.80 -8.94
C THR A 171 -10.07 -3.74 -9.74
N SER A 172 -9.95 -3.49 -11.05
CA SER A 172 -8.99 -4.15 -11.93
C SER A 172 -7.83 -3.21 -12.21
N SER A 173 -6.62 -3.73 -12.13
CA SER A 173 -5.40 -2.98 -12.37
C SER A 173 -4.29 -3.87 -12.90
N THR A 174 -3.32 -3.28 -13.59
CA THR A 174 -2.04 -3.92 -13.88
C THR A 174 -0.94 -3.21 -13.09
N SER A 175 0.11 -3.91 -12.74
CA SER A 175 1.26 -3.34 -12.05
C SER A 175 2.57 -3.98 -12.48
N LEU A 176 3.62 -3.17 -12.49
CA LEU A 176 5.00 -3.60 -12.56
C LEU A 176 5.56 -3.60 -11.14
N THR A 177 6.12 -4.73 -10.71
CA THR A 177 6.75 -4.90 -9.40
C THR A 177 8.24 -5.15 -9.58
N LEU A 178 9.05 -4.40 -8.85
CA LEU A 178 10.51 -4.47 -8.83
C LEU A 178 10.96 -4.67 -7.38
N PRO A 179 11.09 -5.91 -6.89
CA PRO A 179 11.54 -6.19 -5.55
C PRO A 179 13.06 -6.39 -5.49
N ALA A 180 13.64 -6.07 -4.35
CA ALA A 180 14.96 -6.52 -3.92
C ALA A 180 14.80 -7.28 -2.60
N LEU A 181 15.01 -8.57 -2.63
CA LEU A 181 14.83 -9.48 -1.51
C LEU A 181 16.21 -9.93 -1.02
N PHE A 182 16.34 -10.04 0.28
CA PHE A 182 17.56 -10.46 0.95
C PHE A 182 17.25 -11.76 1.71
N PRO A 183 17.28 -12.91 1.02
CA PRO A 183 17.13 -14.20 1.68
C PRO A 183 18.36 -14.48 2.57
N PHE A 184 18.11 -15.17 3.67
CA PHE A 184 19.14 -15.54 4.62
C PHE A 184 18.90 -16.94 5.18
N ARG A 185 20.01 -17.65 5.44
CA ARG A 185 20.02 -19.00 6.00
C ARG A 185 21.41 -19.31 6.58
N ARG A 186 21.62 -20.57 6.99
CA ARG A 186 22.94 -21.09 7.25
C ARG A 186 23.46 -21.89 6.04
N ASP A 187 24.76 -21.79 5.77
CA ASP A 187 25.43 -22.62 4.77
C ASP A 187 25.81 -24.01 5.36
N ASP A 188 26.48 -24.84 4.57
CA ASP A 188 26.84 -26.18 5.00
C ASP A 188 28.00 -26.20 6.04
N ALA A 189 28.65 -25.05 6.28
CA ALA A 189 29.64 -24.82 7.33
C ALA A 189 29.07 -24.08 8.56
N ASP A 190 27.73 -23.93 8.63
CA ASP A 190 26.98 -23.26 9.70
C ASP A 190 27.20 -21.73 9.79
N HIS A 191 27.77 -21.11 8.74
CA HIS A 191 27.83 -19.65 8.67
C HIS A 191 26.47 -19.05 8.35
N PHE A 192 26.18 -17.89 8.92
CA PHE A 192 24.99 -17.13 8.56
C PHE A 192 25.23 -16.35 7.25
N VAL A 193 24.62 -16.84 6.17
CA VAL A 193 24.80 -16.32 4.81
C VAL A 193 23.57 -15.59 4.31
N SER A 194 23.78 -14.62 3.45
CA SER A 194 22.72 -13.89 2.76
C SER A 194 23.05 -13.73 1.28
N SER A 195 22.01 -13.50 0.48
CA SER A 195 22.13 -13.21 -0.95
C SER A 195 21.20 -12.07 -1.32
N ILE A 196 21.29 -11.58 -2.55
CA ILE A 196 20.33 -10.67 -3.15
C ILE A 196 19.57 -11.44 -4.21
N PHE A 197 18.24 -11.28 -4.19
CA PHE A 197 17.35 -11.91 -5.12
C PHE A 197 16.30 -10.90 -5.61
N SER A 198 16.00 -10.90 -6.89
CA SER A 198 14.96 -10.07 -7.47
C SER A 198 14.14 -10.85 -8.49
N ASP A 199 12.82 -10.71 -8.41
CA ASP A 199 11.85 -11.32 -9.32
C ASP A 199 10.94 -10.23 -9.96
N PRO A 200 11.48 -9.40 -10.88
CA PRO A 200 10.70 -8.39 -11.60
C PRO A 200 9.49 -9.01 -12.27
N SER A 201 8.31 -8.44 -12.04
CA SER A 201 7.07 -9.04 -12.53
C SER A 201 6.07 -8.01 -13.03
N ILE A 202 5.28 -8.42 -14.05
CA ILE A 202 4.04 -7.74 -14.41
C ILE A 202 2.87 -8.51 -13.84
N ASN A 203 1.94 -7.78 -13.23
CA ASN A 203 0.83 -8.38 -12.52
C ASN A 203 -0.50 -7.83 -13.06
N GLY A 204 -1.43 -8.72 -13.35
CA GLY A 204 -2.85 -8.41 -13.53
C GLY A 204 -3.57 -8.63 -12.21
N ASN A 205 -4.25 -7.62 -11.67
CA ASN A 205 -4.85 -7.68 -10.34
C ASN A 205 -6.35 -7.42 -10.40
N LEU A 206 -7.11 -8.23 -9.67
CA LEU A 206 -8.54 -8.06 -9.43
C LEU A 206 -8.76 -7.96 -7.91
N ALA A 207 -9.06 -6.76 -7.42
CA ALA A 207 -9.37 -6.53 -6.02
C ALA A 207 -10.88 -6.48 -5.81
N ILE A 208 -11.37 -7.25 -4.85
CA ILE A 208 -12.77 -7.28 -4.43
C ILE A 208 -12.86 -6.72 -3.02
N GLN A 209 -13.62 -5.65 -2.87
CA GLN A 209 -13.85 -5.00 -1.59
C GLN A 209 -14.78 -5.83 -0.72
N ILE A 210 -14.29 -6.28 0.41
CA ILE A 210 -15.08 -7.02 1.42
C ILE A 210 -15.75 -6.03 2.39
N ASN A 211 -14.99 -5.03 2.84
CA ASN A 211 -15.52 -3.98 3.71
C ASN A 211 -14.74 -2.67 3.51
N SER A 212 -14.98 -1.66 4.35
CA SER A 212 -14.33 -0.35 4.23
C SER A 212 -12.81 -0.39 4.34
N LYS A 213 -12.25 -1.41 4.99
CA LYS A 213 -10.82 -1.49 5.31
C LYS A 213 -10.12 -2.73 4.73
N MET A 214 -10.87 -3.63 4.07
CA MET A 214 -10.34 -4.91 3.63
C MET A 214 -10.75 -5.23 2.20
N ASP A 215 -9.79 -5.62 1.40
CA ASP A 215 -10.00 -6.19 0.05
C ASP A 215 -9.36 -7.57 -0.02
N ILE A 216 -9.92 -8.45 -0.84
CA ILE A 216 -9.25 -9.65 -1.35
C ILE A 216 -8.75 -9.32 -2.74
N VAL A 217 -7.48 -9.62 -3.02
CA VAL A 217 -6.85 -9.37 -4.30
C VAL A 217 -6.41 -10.69 -4.91
N PHE A 218 -6.94 -10.99 -6.07
CA PHE A 218 -6.50 -12.10 -6.93
C PHE A 218 -5.56 -11.53 -7.97
N SER A 219 -4.41 -12.17 -8.18
CA SER A 219 -3.43 -11.68 -9.14
C SER A 219 -2.88 -12.82 -9.99
N ILE A 220 -2.63 -12.49 -11.26
CA ILE A 220 -1.80 -13.28 -12.16
C ILE A 220 -0.49 -12.50 -12.28
N ASN A 221 0.60 -13.16 -11.93
CA ASN A 221 1.93 -12.56 -11.88
C ASN A 221 2.81 -13.26 -12.92
N HIS A 222 3.35 -12.49 -13.85
CA HIS A 222 4.33 -13.00 -14.79
C HIS A 222 5.71 -12.47 -14.44
N ILE A 223 6.58 -13.38 -14.00
CA ILE A 223 7.97 -13.10 -13.63
C ILE A 223 8.81 -13.33 -14.89
N TYR A 224 9.50 -12.29 -15.37
CA TYR A 224 10.28 -12.35 -16.60
C TYR A 224 11.61 -13.01 -16.44
N THR A 225 12.25 -12.75 -15.33
CA THR A 225 13.58 -13.26 -15.01
C THR A 225 13.80 -13.20 -13.52
N THR A 226 14.65 -14.09 -13.06
CA THR A 226 15.11 -14.09 -11.69
C THR A 226 16.56 -13.65 -11.66
N LEU A 227 16.85 -12.58 -10.95
CA LEU A 227 18.22 -12.11 -10.71
C LEU A 227 18.65 -12.61 -9.35
N HIS A 228 19.77 -13.31 -9.30
CA HIS A 228 20.31 -13.92 -8.11
C HIS A 228 21.77 -13.51 -7.92
N GLY A 229 22.09 -12.90 -6.78
CA GLY A 229 23.47 -12.64 -6.38
C GLY A 229 24.10 -13.82 -5.65
N PRO A 230 25.41 -13.84 -5.49
CA PRO A 230 26.10 -14.90 -4.77
C PRO A 230 25.70 -14.92 -3.29
N TRP A 231 25.71 -16.09 -2.68
CA TRP A 231 25.57 -16.23 -1.25
C TRP A 231 26.86 -15.88 -0.56
N GLN A 232 26.80 -15.01 0.44
CA GLN A 232 27.95 -14.45 1.12
C GLN A 232 27.70 -14.34 2.64
N TRP A 233 28.79 -14.38 3.41
CA TRP A 233 28.76 -14.08 4.83
C TRP A 233 29.84 -13.04 5.19
N ARG A 234 29.69 -12.44 6.35
CA ARG A 234 30.65 -11.46 6.87
C ARG A 234 31.48 -12.10 7.95
N ARG A 235 32.79 -12.15 7.73
CA ARG A 235 33.78 -12.58 8.70
C ARG A 235 34.30 -11.36 9.46
N ASP A 236 34.31 -11.44 10.80
CA ASP A 236 35.04 -10.49 11.64
C ASP A 236 36.52 -10.80 11.54
N THR A 237 37.35 -9.89 11.03
CA THR A 237 38.81 -10.09 10.91
C THR A 237 39.53 -10.03 12.27
N GLY A 238 38.84 -9.54 13.32
CA GLY A 238 39.43 -9.25 14.62
C GLY A 238 40.15 -7.91 14.67
N GLU A 239 40.31 -7.24 13.54
CA GLU A 239 40.95 -5.94 13.43
C GLU A 239 39.93 -4.80 13.60
N LYS A 240 40.44 -3.62 13.98
CA LYS A 240 39.66 -2.42 14.06
C LYS A 240 40.27 -1.35 13.16
N ASP A 241 39.43 -0.54 12.56
CA ASP A 241 39.86 0.64 11.82
C ASP A 241 40.31 1.77 12.76
N ASP A 242 40.78 2.86 12.19
CA ASP A 242 41.27 4.05 12.91
C ASP A 242 40.19 4.68 13.82
N GLU A 243 38.90 4.41 13.56
CA GLU A 243 37.78 4.86 14.37
C GLU A 243 37.37 3.84 15.45
N GLY A 244 38.07 2.70 15.55
CA GLY A 244 37.79 1.62 16.50
C GLY A 244 36.66 0.69 16.10
N LYS A 245 36.15 0.79 14.87
CA LYS A 245 35.11 -0.06 14.31
C LYS A 245 35.72 -1.38 13.79
N LYS A 246 35.02 -2.47 14.05
CA LYS A 246 35.46 -3.80 13.57
C LYS A 246 35.52 -3.86 12.05
N ILE A 247 36.62 -4.34 11.52
CA ILE A 247 36.78 -4.61 10.10
C ILE A 247 36.17 -5.98 9.79
N THR A 248 35.28 -6.01 8.80
CA THR A 248 34.63 -7.25 8.35
C THR A 248 34.92 -7.47 6.88
N GLU A 249 35.30 -8.69 6.52
CA GLU A 249 35.46 -9.12 5.13
C GLU A 249 34.25 -9.94 4.69
N THR A 250 33.95 -9.85 3.39
CA THR A 250 32.88 -10.63 2.78
C THR A 250 33.46 -11.85 2.11
N GLU A 251 33.05 -13.03 2.55
CA GLU A 251 33.49 -14.30 2.00
C GLU A 251 32.30 -15.03 1.33
N PRO A 252 32.58 -15.85 0.28
CA PRO A 252 31.54 -16.68 -0.32
C PRO A 252 31.07 -17.77 0.65
N ALA A 253 29.80 -18.14 0.53
CA ALA A 253 29.22 -19.24 1.29
C ALA A 253 29.83 -20.59 0.86
N LEU A 254 29.91 -21.55 1.79
CA LEU A 254 30.43 -22.87 1.54
C LEU A 254 29.29 -23.86 1.33
N TRP A 255 29.24 -24.46 0.15
CA TRP A 255 28.25 -25.45 -0.23
C TRP A 255 28.91 -26.78 -0.62
N ILE A 256 28.50 -27.88 0.03
CA ILE A 256 28.94 -29.25 -0.33
C ILE A 256 28.29 -29.67 -1.67
N ALA A 257 27.05 -29.25 -1.92
CA ALA A 257 26.37 -29.45 -3.18
C ALA A 257 26.26 -28.10 -3.96
N ALA A 258 25.55 -28.10 -5.10
CA ALA A 258 25.34 -26.89 -5.88
C ALA A 258 24.75 -25.75 -5.03
N GLU A 259 25.17 -24.53 -5.25
CA GLU A 259 24.65 -23.33 -4.59
C GLU A 259 23.13 -23.25 -4.72
N PRO A 260 22.37 -22.94 -3.63
CA PRO A 260 20.94 -22.78 -3.71
C PRO A 260 20.57 -21.57 -4.56
N VAL A 261 19.71 -21.77 -5.54
CA VAL A 261 19.21 -20.70 -6.43
C VAL A 261 17.70 -20.59 -6.35
N PHE A 262 17.19 -19.41 -6.67
CA PHE A 262 15.76 -19.13 -6.74
C PHE A 262 15.38 -18.99 -8.20
N HIS A 263 14.77 -20.00 -8.80
CA HIS A 263 14.24 -19.96 -10.16
C HIS A 263 12.73 -19.73 -10.09
N LYS A 264 12.28 -18.61 -10.60
CA LYS A 264 10.88 -18.18 -10.48
C LYS A 264 10.30 -17.62 -11.79
N ASP A 265 10.97 -17.83 -12.89
CA ASP A 265 10.47 -17.39 -14.19
C ASP A 265 9.15 -18.11 -14.52
N GLY A 266 8.17 -17.39 -15.06
CA GLY A 266 6.89 -17.96 -15.43
C GLY A 266 5.69 -17.21 -14.91
N THR A 267 4.52 -17.83 -15.02
CA THR A 267 3.25 -17.24 -14.63
C THR A 267 2.69 -17.96 -13.40
N TYR A 268 2.34 -17.17 -12.38
CA TYR A 268 1.87 -17.65 -11.10
C TYR A 268 0.58 -16.96 -10.69
N PHE A 269 -0.27 -17.70 -10.01
CA PHE A 269 -1.44 -17.14 -9.32
C PHE A 269 -1.08 -16.73 -7.91
N SER A 270 -1.62 -15.61 -7.47
CA SER A 270 -1.52 -15.21 -6.06
C SER A 270 -2.84 -14.70 -5.52
N VAL A 271 -3.04 -14.91 -4.22
CA VAL A 271 -4.16 -14.37 -3.46
C VAL A 271 -3.58 -13.54 -2.33
N SER A 272 -4.14 -12.36 -2.15
CA SER A 272 -3.71 -11.45 -1.10
C SER A 272 -4.91 -10.91 -0.33
N ILE A 273 -4.75 -10.74 0.96
CA ILE A 273 -5.66 -9.96 1.79
C ILE A 273 -5.00 -8.62 2.06
N ARG A 274 -5.67 -7.55 1.67
CA ARG A 274 -5.18 -6.19 1.79
C ARG A 274 -5.99 -5.44 2.83
N PHE A 275 -5.33 -4.95 3.87
CA PHE A 275 -5.90 -4.08 4.88
C PHE A 275 -5.50 -2.65 4.59
N LEU A 276 -6.49 -1.78 4.45
CA LEU A 276 -6.31 -0.37 4.11
C LEU A 276 -6.35 0.47 5.38
N ARG A 277 -5.36 1.30 5.57
CA ARG A 277 -5.33 2.33 6.62
C ARG A 277 -5.57 3.70 5.98
N PHE A 278 -6.60 4.38 6.45
CA PHE A 278 -6.92 5.75 6.06
C PHE A 278 -6.58 6.71 7.20
#